data_2bd5b2e2ab3033ce7a6accdb732e0d20
#
_entry.id   2bd5b2e2ab3033ce7a6accdb732e0d20
#
_cell.length_a   1.000
_cell.length_b   1.000
_cell.length_c   1.000
_cell.angle_alpha   90.00
_cell.angle_beta   90.00
_cell.angle_gamma   90.00
#
_symmetry.space_group_name_H-M   'P 1'
#
loop_
_entity.id
_entity.type
_entity.pdbx_description
1 polymer ?
#
loop_
_entity_poly.entity_id
_entity_poly.type
_entity_poly.pdbx_seq_one_letter_code
_entity_poly.pdbx_strand_id
1 'polypeptide(L)'
;MNEEVEIKELEVKDVSTVVGLVRDSFHKNYIIPSIYRGKGINKFIKSELENKFSPYKYFVLYVNNKVAAYAEYKIFKKQNMAFLNIVSVSADYKNQKLGSKILENSRDFFQKQGFQSIELDVFATNLVAVNWYKKYGFERLSSKSFYKVLLNKKIQNGNDIKIQNYPQYKEIKKILGFYFLDTTIENRDFMFGVIKDDLIIRGKYDKCINSHLAYLSKTLKLKNIYYIGNECQFSECEFIDQIDRMRLNIKL
;
A
#
# COMPACT_ATOMS: atom_id res chain seq x y z
N MET A 1 -10.32 -24.81 27.26
CA MET A 1 -9.46 -25.37 26.20
C MET A 1 -8.50 -24.27 25.80
N ASN A 2 -7.21 -24.52 25.85
CA ASN A 2 -6.23 -23.53 25.35
C ASN A 2 -6.39 -23.45 23.84
N GLU A 3 -6.61 -22.22 23.32
CA GLU A 3 -6.63 -22.00 21.87
C GLU A 3 -5.24 -22.26 21.31
N GLU A 4 -5.15 -23.10 20.29
CA GLU A 4 -3.90 -23.35 19.57
C GLU A 4 -3.63 -22.15 18.64
N VAL A 5 -2.51 -21.45 18.89
CA VAL A 5 -2.08 -20.29 18.10
C VAL A 5 -0.79 -20.63 17.38
N GLU A 6 -0.80 -20.53 16.05
CA GLU A 6 0.34 -20.83 15.20
C GLU A 6 0.58 -19.69 14.20
N ILE A 7 1.85 -19.35 13.92
CA ILE A 7 2.24 -18.38 12.89
C ILE A 7 3.07 -19.08 11.83
N LYS A 8 2.63 -18.96 10.58
CA LYS A 8 3.28 -19.55 9.40
C LYS A 8 3.44 -18.54 8.28
N GLU A 9 4.21 -18.88 7.28
CA GLU A 9 4.17 -18.20 5.99
C GLU A 9 2.84 -18.48 5.29
N LEU A 10 2.39 -17.50 4.49
CA LEU A 10 1.14 -17.61 3.74
C LEU A 10 1.22 -18.75 2.71
N GLU A 11 0.23 -19.62 2.70
CA GLU A 11 0.06 -20.65 1.67
C GLU A 11 -0.97 -20.20 0.61
N VAL A 12 -0.84 -20.75 -0.60
CA VAL A 12 -1.72 -20.40 -1.75
C VAL A 12 -3.21 -20.62 -1.43
N LYS A 13 -3.54 -21.65 -0.64
CA LYS A 13 -4.92 -21.95 -0.22
C LYS A 13 -5.59 -20.84 0.58
N ASP A 14 -4.81 -20.07 1.36
CA ASP A 14 -5.31 -19.06 2.29
C ASP A 14 -5.35 -17.64 1.68
N VAL A 15 -4.81 -17.44 0.46
CA VAL A 15 -4.76 -16.14 -0.20
C VAL A 15 -6.12 -15.46 -0.27
N SER A 16 -7.17 -16.20 -0.58
CA SER A 16 -8.53 -15.64 -0.68
C SER A 16 -9.03 -15.13 0.67
N THR A 17 -8.75 -15.90 1.73
CA THR A 17 -9.14 -15.57 3.11
C THR A 17 -8.43 -14.32 3.61
N VAL A 18 -7.10 -14.24 3.44
CA VAL A 18 -6.34 -13.04 3.87
C VAL A 18 -6.73 -11.79 3.08
N VAL A 19 -7.04 -11.91 1.78
CA VAL A 19 -7.53 -10.77 0.99
C VAL A 19 -8.89 -10.29 1.46
N GLY A 20 -9.82 -11.20 1.79
CA GLY A 20 -11.09 -10.87 2.43
C GLY A 20 -10.87 -10.14 3.75
N LEU A 21 -10.07 -10.72 4.63
CA LEU A 21 -9.72 -10.16 5.94
C LEU A 21 -9.17 -8.72 5.82
N VAL A 22 -8.28 -8.44 4.88
CA VAL A 22 -7.75 -7.09 4.67
C VAL A 22 -8.87 -6.13 4.23
N ARG A 23 -9.69 -6.51 3.25
CA ARG A 23 -10.77 -5.67 2.74
C ARG A 23 -11.81 -5.33 3.81
N ASP A 24 -12.10 -6.26 4.71
CA ASP A 24 -13.10 -6.10 5.76
C ASP A 24 -12.56 -5.32 6.97
N SER A 25 -11.24 -5.35 7.19
CA SER A 25 -10.60 -4.71 8.34
C SER A 25 -10.33 -3.22 8.17
N PHE A 26 -10.12 -2.76 6.93
CA PHE A 26 -9.73 -1.38 6.69
C PHE A 26 -10.93 -0.47 6.39
N HIS A 27 -10.94 0.71 7.02
CA HIS A 27 -11.86 1.76 6.63
C HIS A 27 -11.64 2.14 5.15
N LYS A 28 -12.73 2.41 4.43
CA LYS A 28 -12.70 2.68 2.98
C LYS A 28 -11.71 3.76 2.53
N ASN A 29 -11.45 4.77 3.37
CA ASN A 29 -10.48 5.83 3.04
C ASN A 29 -9.03 5.34 3.13
N TYR A 30 -8.72 4.46 4.10
CA TYR A 30 -7.37 3.94 4.31
C TYR A 30 -6.92 2.97 3.23
N ILE A 31 -7.88 2.32 2.56
CA ILE A 31 -7.59 1.39 1.48
C ILE A 31 -7.50 2.06 0.09
N ILE A 32 -7.86 3.36 -0.03
CA ILE A 32 -7.83 4.07 -1.33
C ILE A 32 -6.50 3.88 -2.07
N PRO A 33 -5.32 4.12 -1.46
CA PRO A 33 -4.04 3.98 -2.16
C PRO A 33 -3.50 2.55 -2.20
N SER A 34 -4.31 1.54 -1.85
CA SER A 34 -3.89 0.15 -1.74
C SER A 34 -4.31 -0.69 -2.93
N ILE A 35 -3.39 -1.55 -3.41
CA ILE A 35 -3.65 -2.54 -4.47
C ILE A 35 -4.67 -3.60 -4.06
N TYR A 36 -4.97 -3.75 -2.76
CA TYR A 36 -6.02 -4.64 -2.27
C TYR A 36 -7.43 -4.31 -2.80
N ARG A 37 -7.63 -3.10 -3.34
CA ARG A 37 -8.85 -2.73 -4.06
C ARG A 37 -8.97 -3.39 -5.44
N GLY A 38 -7.87 -3.82 -6.01
CA GLY A 38 -7.83 -4.45 -7.32
C GLY A 38 -8.51 -5.81 -7.35
N LYS A 39 -9.23 -6.11 -8.44
CA LYS A 39 -9.96 -7.38 -8.59
C LYS A 39 -9.04 -8.61 -8.64
N GLY A 40 -7.81 -8.44 -9.11
CA GLY A 40 -6.85 -9.51 -9.31
C GLY A 40 -5.80 -9.60 -8.21
N ILE A 41 -6.01 -9.00 -7.03
CA ILE A 41 -5.04 -9.07 -5.93
C ILE A 41 -4.72 -10.52 -5.52
N ASN A 42 -5.70 -11.42 -5.55
CA ASN A 42 -5.46 -12.85 -5.28
C ASN A 42 -4.47 -13.46 -6.29
N LYS A 43 -4.60 -13.11 -7.58
CA LYS A 43 -3.67 -13.58 -8.62
C LYS A 43 -2.28 -13.01 -8.39
N PHE A 44 -2.19 -11.73 -8.05
CA PHE A 44 -0.92 -11.08 -7.75
C PHE A 44 -0.20 -11.76 -6.59
N ILE A 45 -0.86 -11.95 -5.43
CA ILE A 45 -0.25 -12.59 -4.26
C ILE A 45 0.16 -14.04 -4.58
N LYS A 46 -0.68 -14.82 -5.28
CA LYS A 46 -0.32 -16.18 -5.71
C LYS A 46 0.93 -16.19 -6.57
N SER A 47 1.01 -15.29 -7.55
CA SER A 47 2.20 -15.15 -8.40
C SER A 47 3.46 -14.76 -7.61
N GLU A 48 3.32 -13.89 -6.59
CA GLU A 48 4.43 -13.53 -5.71
C GLU A 48 4.87 -14.69 -4.80
N LEU A 49 3.94 -15.57 -4.38
CA LEU A 49 4.27 -16.77 -3.61
C LEU A 49 5.05 -17.81 -4.45
N GLU A 50 4.78 -17.88 -5.75
CA GLU A 50 5.49 -18.75 -6.69
C GLU A 50 6.85 -18.16 -7.13
N ASN A 51 7.03 -16.85 -6.98
CA ASN A 51 8.21 -16.12 -7.42
C ASN A 51 9.37 -16.22 -6.40
N LYS A 52 10.39 -17.01 -6.73
CA LYS A 52 11.60 -17.15 -5.88
C LYS A 52 12.37 -15.84 -5.66
N PHE A 53 12.15 -14.83 -6.48
CA PHE A 53 12.78 -13.51 -6.41
C PHE A 53 11.82 -12.45 -5.82
N SER A 54 10.67 -12.87 -5.29
CA SER A 54 9.69 -11.96 -4.70
C SER A 54 10.31 -11.08 -3.61
N PRO A 55 10.10 -9.77 -3.65
CA PRO A 55 10.50 -8.90 -2.55
C PRO A 55 9.50 -8.93 -1.39
N TYR A 56 8.47 -9.77 -1.46
CA TYR A 56 7.43 -9.82 -0.43
C TYR A 56 7.65 -10.97 0.55
N LYS A 57 7.23 -10.73 1.79
CA LYS A 57 7.13 -11.74 2.85
C LYS A 57 5.76 -11.63 3.49
N TYR A 58 5.13 -12.77 3.68
CA TYR A 58 3.75 -12.85 4.16
C TYR A 58 3.68 -13.77 5.38
N PHE A 59 3.10 -13.29 6.47
CA PHE A 59 2.86 -14.09 7.67
C PHE A 59 1.36 -14.22 7.94
N VAL A 60 0.93 -15.39 8.35
CA VAL A 60 -0.45 -15.67 8.77
C VAL A 60 -0.43 -16.26 10.17
N LEU A 61 -1.29 -15.72 11.03
CA LEU A 61 -1.55 -16.27 12.35
C LEU A 61 -2.87 -17.03 12.31
N TYR A 62 -2.81 -18.28 12.74
CA TYR A 62 -3.97 -19.16 12.86
C TYR A 62 -4.37 -19.31 14.32
N VAL A 63 -5.67 -19.42 14.58
CA VAL A 63 -6.26 -19.85 15.85
C VAL A 63 -7.13 -21.04 15.54
N ASN A 64 -6.83 -22.19 16.13
CA ASN A 64 -7.52 -23.45 15.87
C ASN A 64 -7.66 -23.74 14.36
N ASN A 65 -6.57 -23.62 13.62
CA ASN A 65 -6.47 -23.78 12.15
C ASN A 65 -7.29 -22.78 11.30
N LYS A 66 -7.83 -21.69 11.88
CA LYS A 66 -8.51 -20.63 11.15
C LYS A 66 -7.63 -19.38 11.06
N VAL A 67 -7.61 -18.75 9.89
CA VAL A 67 -6.89 -17.48 9.69
C VAL A 67 -7.47 -16.40 10.59
N ALA A 68 -6.65 -15.91 11.52
CA ALA A 68 -7.05 -14.90 12.52
C ALA A 68 -6.35 -13.56 12.34
N ALA A 69 -5.09 -13.57 11.86
CA ALA A 69 -4.36 -12.35 11.55
C ALA A 69 -3.42 -12.55 10.35
N TYR A 70 -3.03 -11.45 9.71
CA TYR A 70 -2.19 -11.42 8.53
C TYR A 70 -1.26 -10.21 8.57
N ALA A 71 -0.01 -10.41 8.13
CA ALA A 71 0.96 -9.33 7.93
C ALA A 71 1.72 -9.51 6.60
N GLU A 72 1.80 -8.42 5.83
CA GLU A 72 2.52 -8.35 4.55
C GLU A 72 3.67 -7.37 4.64
N TYR A 73 4.84 -7.80 4.24
CA TYR A 73 6.05 -6.98 4.18
C TYR A 73 6.60 -6.93 2.77
N LYS A 74 7.13 -5.75 2.39
CA LYS A 74 8.02 -5.60 1.24
C LYS A 74 9.45 -5.41 1.71
N ILE A 75 10.37 -6.17 1.14
CA ILE A 75 11.77 -6.24 1.55
C ILE A 75 12.64 -5.29 0.72
N PHE A 76 13.39 -4.44 1.38
CA PHE A 76 14.36 -3.52 0.79
C PHE A 76 15.77 -3.91 1.25
N LYS A 77 16.36 -4.94 0.61
CA LYS A 77 17.65 -5.52 1.01
C LYS A 77 18.79 -4.50 1.07
N LYS A 78 18.87 -3.59 0.08
CA LYS A 78 19.92 -2.55 0.02
C LYS A 78 19.86 -1.59 1.21
N GLN A 79 18.68 -1.37 1.79
CA GLN A 79 18.44 -0.51 2.95
C GLN A 79 18.40 -1.28 4.28
N ASN A 80 18.57 -2.59 4.27
CA ASN A 80 18.36 -3.48 5.41
C ASN A 80 17.04 -3.18 6.15
N MET A 81 15.96 -2.98 5.38
CA MET A 81 14.68 -2.53 5.88
C MET A 81 13.54 -3.43 5.37
N ALA A 82 12.64 -3.82 6.26
CA ALA A 82 11.37 -4.44 5.93
C ALA A 82 10.25 -3.39 6.02
N PHE A 83 9.44 -3.27 5.00
CA PHE A 83 8.31 -2.33 4.98
C PHE A 83 7.00 -3.07 5.20
N LEU A 84 6.35 -2.83 6.33
CA LEU A 84 5.04 -3.40 6.66
C LEU A 84 3.96 -2.71 5.82
N ASN A 85 3.52 -3.38 4.75
CA ASN A 85 2.45 -2.89 3.89
C ASN A 85 1.07 -3.02 4.53
N ILE A 86 0.82 -4.17 5.17
CA ILE A 86 -0.47 -4.53 5.73
C ILE A 86 -0.25 -5.30 7.04
N VAL A 87 -1.02 -4.97 8.05
CA VAL A 87 -1.31 -5.84 9.18
C VAL A 87 -2.81 -5.79 9.46
N SER A 88 -3.42 -6.95 9.66
CA SER A 88 -4.86 -7.08 9.81
C SER A 88 -5.20 -8.20 10.77
N VAL A 89 -6.23 -8.00 11.59
CA VAL A 89 -6.76 -9.01 12.52
C VAL A 89 -8.26 -9.15 12.26
N SER A 90 -8.74 -10.40 12.17
CA SER A 90 -10.16 -10.69 11.98
C SER A 90 -11.00 -10.09 13.12
N ALA A 91 -12.20 -9.63 12.76
CA ALA A 91 -13.14 -9.06 13.73
C ALA A 91 -13.44 -10.01 14.90
N ASP A 92 -13.50 -11.32 14.60
CA ASP A 92 -13.80 -12.36 15.59
C ASP A 92 -12.70 -12.53 16.65
N TYR A 93 -11.50 -12.06 16.35
CA TYR A 93 -10.32 -12.22 17.20
C TYR A 93 -9.73 -10.88 17.69
N LYS A 94 -10.51 -9.80 17.64
CA LYS A 94 -10.10 -8.50 18.20
C LYS A 94 -9.85 -8.58 19.70
N ASN A 95 -8.98 -7.70 20.21
CA ASN A 95 -8.63 -7.58 21.63
C ASN A 95 -7.92 -8.80 22.25
N GLN A 96 -7.55 -9.81 21.45
CA GLN A 96 -6.81 -11.00 21.90
C GLN A 96 -5.28 -10.86 21.70
N LYS A 97 -4.78 -9.66 21.46
CA LYS A 97 -3.37 -9.35 21.22
C LYS A 97 -2.73 -10.06 20.02
N LEU A 98 -3.54 -10.62 19.09
CA LEU A 98 -3.02 -11.34 17.93
C LEU A 98 -2.20 -10.45 16.98
N GLY A 99 -2.60 -9.19 16.81
CA GLY A 99 -1.80 -8.20 16.08
C GLY A 99 -0.40 -8.02 16.68
N SER A 100 -0.31 -8.04 18.01
CA SER A 100 0.97 -7.98 18.72
C SER A 100 1.82 -9.22 18.48
N LYS A 101 1.22 -10.40 18.60
CA LYS A 101 1.93 -11.67 18.37
C LYS A 101 2.52 -11.77 16.96
N ILE A 102 1.75 -11.40 15.92
CA ILE A 102 2.24 -11.47 14.54
C ILE A 102 3.32 -10.41 14.27
N LEU A 103 3.22 -9.21 14.86
CA LEU A 103 4.23 -8.15 14.73
C LEU A 103 5.54 -8.54 15.43
N GLU A 104 5.47 -9.09 16.65
CA GLU A 104 6.62 -9.58 17.40
C GLU A 104 7.33 -10.72 16.66
N ASN A 105 6.59 -11.71 16.17
CA ASN A 105 7.14 -12.80 15.35
C ASN A 105 7.85 -12.27 14.11
N SER A 106 7.23 -11.30 13.42
CA SER A 106 7.82 -10.71 12.22
C SER A 106 9.09 -9.93 12.55
N ARG A 107 9.09 -9.16 13.66
CA ARG A 107 10.27 -8.44 14.14
C ARG A 107 11.43 -9.40 14.40
N ASP A 108 11.17 -10.48 15.14
CA ASP A 108 12.19 -11.47 15.49
C ASP A 108 12.71 -12.19 14.24
N PHE A 109 11.85 -12.48 13.28
CA PHE A 109 12.24 -13.02 11.97
C PHE A 109 13.20 -12.07 11.24
N PHE A 110 12.84 -10.79 11.10
CA PHE A 110 13.68 -9.83 10.38
C PHE A 110 14.98 -9.52 11.12
N GLN A 111 14.96 -9.45 12.43
CA GLN A 111 16.16 -9.30 13.24
C GLN A 111 17.15 -10.46 13.01
N LYS A 112 16.69 -11.71 13.05
CA LYS A 112 17.50 -12.90 12.75
C LYS A 112 18.06 -12.91 11.32
N GLN A 113 17.38 -12.26 10.37
CA GLN A 113 17.83 -12.11 8.98
C GLN A 113 18.78 -10.89 8.79
N GLY A 114 19.14 -10.16 9.85
CA GLY A 114 20.06 -9.04 9.80
C GLY A 114 19.45 -7.72 9.34
N PHE A 115 18.13 -7.60 9.30
CA PHE A 115 17.47 -6.33 9.03
C PHE A 115 17.65 -5.37 10.21
N GLN A 116 17.77 -4.08 9.90
CA GLN A 116 18.02 -3.05 10.92
C GLN A 116 16.77 -2.29 11.34
N SER A 117 15.73 -2.32 10.51
CA SER A 117 14.48 -1.59 10.79
C SER A 117 13.27 -2.22 10.12
N ILE A 118 12.11 -1.94 10.73
CA ILE A 118 10.79 -2.11 10.12
C ILE A 118 10.20 -0.70 9.95
N GLU A 119 9.72 -0.39 8.75
CA GLU A 119 8.98 0.84 8.48
C GLU A 119 7.54 0.54 8.07
N LEU A 120 6.67 1.51 8.24
CA LEU A 120 5.27 1.46 7.80
C LEU A 120 4.74 2.85 7.48
N ASP A 121 3.64 2.89 6.74
CA ASP A 121 2.81 4.08 6.58
C ASP A 121 1.48 3.87 7.31
N VAL A 122 1.05 4.86 8.11
CA VAL A 122 -0.22 4.83 8.83
C VAL A 122 -0.96 6.16 8.67
N PHE A 123 -2.27 6.10 8.47
CA PHE A 123 -3.10 7.30 8.45
C PHE A 123 -3.17 7.92 9.84
N ALA A 124 -2.93 9.24 9.94
CA ALA A 124 -2.85 9.94 11.23
C ALA A 124 -4.17 9.91 12.01
N THR A 125 -5.31 9.86 11.30
CA THR A 125 -6.63 9.71 11.91
C THR A 125 -6.91 8.30 12.43
N ASN A 126 -6.11 7.29 12.06
CA ASN A 126 -6.20 5.94 12.63
C ASN A 126 -5.49 5.88 14.00
N LEU A 127 -6.02 6.58 14.99
CA LEU A 127 -5.42 6.72 16.31
C LEU A 127 -5.17 5.38 16.99
N VAL A 128 -6.02 4.39 16.75
CA VAL A 128 -5.86 3.03 17.30
C VAL A 128 -4.55 2.41 16.80
N ALA A 129 -4.31 2.45 15.50
CA ALA A 129 -3.09 1.90 14.91
C ALA A 129 -1.85 2.74 15.28
N VAL A 130 -1.95 4.08 15.22
CA VAL A 130 -0.85 4.99 15.59
C VAL A 130 -0.39 4.74 17.04
N ASN A 131 -1.32 4.67 17.99
CA ASN A 131 -0.99 4.42 19.38
C ASN A 131 -0.45 3.01 19.61
N TRP A 132 -0.98 2.03 18.88
CA TRP A 132 -0.48 0.67 18.93
C TRP A 132 0.97 0.60 18.43
N TYR A 133 1.31 1.20 17.29
CA TYR A 133 2.69 1.24 16.78
C TYR A 133 3.64 1.97 17.73
N LYS A 134 3.23 3.12 18.29
CA LYS A 134 4.04 3.85 19.30
C LYS A 134 4.34 2.99 20.52
N LYS A 135 3.37 2.22 21.01
CA LYS A 135 3.56 1.29 22.12
C LYS A 135 4.62 0.22 21.83
N TYR A 136 4.79 -0.16 20.54
CA TYR A 136 5.82 -1.09 20.09
C TYR A 136 7.18 -0.42 19.78
N GLY A 137 7.32 0.85 20.06
CA GLY A 137 8.56 1.59 19.86
C GLY A 137 8.74 2.14 18.44
N PHE A 138 7.68 2.18 17.63
CA PHE A 138 7.75 2.89 16.36
C PHE A 138 7.75 4.40 16.59
N GLU A 139 8.68 5.08 15.94
CA GLU A 139 8.81 6.54 15.94
C GLU A 139 8.43 7.12 14.59
N ARG A 140 7.81 8.31 14.59
CA ARG A 140 7.45 9.00 13.35
C ARG A 140 8.68 9.61 12.70
N LEU A 141 8.97 9.25 11.46
CA LEU A 141 10.05 9.80 10.65
C LEU A 141 9.64 11.01 9.83
N SER A 142 8.47 10.95 9.23
CA SER A 142 7.97 11.99 8.32
C SER A 142 6.46 11.86 8.20
N SER A 143 5.85 12.89 7.64
CA SER A 143 4.42 12.90 7.35
C SER A 143 4.19 13.42 5.94
N LYS A 144 3.19 12.89 5.24
CA LYS A 144 2.72 13.36 3.93
C LYS A 144 1.23 13.57 3.99
N SER A 145 0.77 14.60 3.33
CA SER A 145 -0.66 14.86 3.20
C SER A 145 -1.25 14.06 2.06
N PHE A 146 -2.48 13.60 2.25
CA PHE A 146 -3.26 12.85 1.29
C PHE A 146 -4.44 13.70 0.81
N TYR A 147 -4.50 13.96 -0.48
CA TYR A 147 -5.49 14.82 -1.11
C TYR A 147 -6.23 14.10 -2.23
N LYS A 148 -7.47 14.52 -2.45
CA LYS A 148 -8.18 14.32 -3.70
C LYS A 148 -8.01 15.57 -4.56
N VAL A 149 -7.50 15.39 -5.79
CA VAL A 149 -7.31 16.48 -6.75
C VAL A 149 -8.61 16.70 -7.52
N LEU A 150 -9.12 17.94 -7.51
CA LEU A 150 -10.31 18.34 -8.26
C LEU A 150 -9.85 18.90 -9.60
N LEU A 151 -10.19 18.20 -10.69
CA LEU A 151 -9.73 18.58 -12.02
C LEU A 151 -10.51 19.78 -12.59
N ASN A 152 -9.80 20.79 -13.02
CA ASN A 152 -10.36 21.78 -13.93
C ASN A 152 -10.44 21.19 -15.36
N LYS A 153 -11.63 20.73 -15.75
CA LYS A 153 -11.87 20.09 -17.05
C LYS A 153 -11.63 20.99 -18.26
N LYS A 154 -11.49 22.30 -18.07
CA LYS A 154 -11.20 23.27 -19.16
C LYS A 154 -9.73 23.23 -19.57
N ILE A 155 -8.83 22.81 -18.70
CA ILE A 155 -7.40 22.71 -18.99
C ILE A 155 -7.12 21.31 -19.52
N GLN A 156 -6.97 21.17 -20.83
CA GLN A 156 -6.61 19.89 -21.49
C GLN A 156 -5.42 20.13 -22.40
N ASN A 157 -4.23 19.74 -21.96
CA ASN A 157 -3.06 19.67 -22.79
C ASN A 157 -2.67 18.18 -22.98
N GLY A 158 -2.71 17.72 -24.23
CA GLY A 158 -2.29 16.37 -24.61
C GLY A 158 -0.97 16.34 -25.38
N ASN A 159 -0.34 17.51 -25.58
CA ASN A 159 0.96 17.60 -26.21
C ASN A 159 2.04 17.19 -25.22
N ASP A 160 3.15 16.69 -25.71
CA ASP A 160 4.35 16.36 -24.92
C ASP A 160 4.11 15.35 -23.79
N ILE A 161 3.09 14.50 -23.90
CA ILE A 161 2.86 13.38 -23.01
C ILE A 161 3.03 12.05 -23.75
N LYS A 162 3.83 11.16 -23.16
CA LYS A 162 4.06 9.80 -23.65
C LYS A 162 3.84 8.81 -22.51
N ILE A 163 3.16 7.71 -22.78
CA ILE A 163 3.02 6.58 -21.84
C ILE A 163 3.95 5.48 -22.35
N GLN A 164 5.06 5.26 -21.66
CA GLN A 164 6.12 4.37 -22.11
C GLN A 164 5.72 2.90 -22.09
N ASN A 165 4.93 2.50 -21.10
CA ASN A 165 4.52 1.12 -20.88
C ASN A 165 3.05 0.86 -21.18
N TYR A 166 2.43 1.62 -22.12
CA TYR A 166 0.99 1.53 -22.36
C TYR A 166 0.46 0.12 -22.67
N PRO A 167 1.13 -0.70 -23.53
CA PRO A 167 0.68 -2.06 -23.79
C PRO A 167 0.62 -2.92 -22.52
N GLN A 168 1.69 -2.91 -21.73
CA GLN A 168 1.79 -3.66 -20.48
C GLN A 168 0.76 -3.16 -19.46
N TYR A 169 0.64 -1.83 -19.32
CA TYR A 169 -0.37 -1.20 -18.46
C TYR A 169 -1.77 -1.69 -18.79
N LYS A 170 -2.16 -1.66 -20.08
CA LYS A 170 -3.49 -2.05 -20.53
C LYS A 170 -3.82 -3.49 -20.19
N GLU A 171 -2.91 -4.42 -20.48
CA GLU A 171 -3.15 -5.85 -20.27
C GLU A 171 -3.10 -6.21 -18.77
N ILE A 172 -2.12 -5.73 -18.03
CA ILE A 172 -1.99 -6.06 -16.61
C ILE A 172 -3.12 -5.41 -15.80
N LYS A 173 -3.48 -4.14 -16.07
CA LYS A 173 -4.62 -3.49 -15.41
C LYS A 173 -5.93 -4.24 -15.66
N LYS A 174 -6.13 -4.78 -16.87
CA LYS A 174 -7.30 -5.60 -17.22
C LYS A 174 -7.38 -6.86 -16.35
N ILE A 175 -6.24 -7.48 -16.01
CA ILE A 175 -6.18 -8.71 -15.22
C ILE A 175 -6.25 -8.40 -13.72
N LEU A 176 -5.40 -7.48 -13.23
CA LEU A 176 -5.22 -7.22 -11.81
C LEU A 176 -6.13 -6.13 -11.26
N GLY A 177 -6.57 -5.20 -12.11
CA GLY A 177 -7.32 -4.01 -11.69
C GLY A 177 -6.41 -2.92 -11.09
N PHE A 178 -5.09 -3.07 -11.18
CA PHE A 178 -4.08 -2.07 -10.81
C PHE A 178 -2.81 -2.29 -11.61
N TYR A 179 -2.05 -1.20 -11.84
CA TYR A 179 -0.69 -1.23 -12.38
C TYR A 179 -0.03 0.15 -12.24
N PHE A 180 1.23 0.22 -12.62
CA PHE A 180 1.94 1.48 -12.74
C PHE A 180 1.88 1.99 -14.17
N LEU A 181 1.82 3.32 -14.31
CA LEU A 181 1.85 4.02 -15.57
C LEU A 181 3.17 4.80 -15.64
N ASP A 182 4.08 4.37 -16.50
CA ASP A 182 5.33 5.05 -16.75
C ASP A 182 5.10 6.11 -17.83
N THR A 183 5.27 7.37 -17.45
CA THR A 183 4.83 8.52 -18.26
C THR A 183 5.94 9.53 -18.36
N THR A 184 6.22 10.02 -19.57
CA THR A 184 7.06 11.20 -19.79
C THR A 184 6.17 12.38 -20.11
N ILE A 185 6.29 13.46 -19.36
CA ILE A 185 5.57 14.74 -19.53
C ILE A 185 6.60 15.85 -19.64
N GLU A 186 6.60 16.62 -20.73
CA GLU A 186 7.55 17.71 -20.95
C GLU A 186 9.02 17.28 -20.69
N ASN A 187 9.40 16.12 -21.23
CA ASN A 187 10.72 15.50 -21.06
C ASN A 187 11.09 15.12 -19.60
N ARG A 188 10.12 14.97 -18.71
CA ARG A 188 10.32 14.49 -17.32
C ARG A 188 9.58 13.19 -17.12
N ASP A 189 10.21 12.25 -16.43
CA ASP A 189 9.65 10.93 -16.20
C ASP A 189 8.88 10.89 -14.88
N PHE A 190 7.68 10.30 -14.94
CA PHE A 190 6.78 10.10 -13.80
C PHE A 190 6.27 8.67 -13.79
N MET A 191 6.16 8.11 -12.60
CA MET A 191 5.48 6.83 -12.36
C MET A 191 4.23 7.06 -11.52
N PHE A 192 3.07 6.81 -12.09
CA PHE A 192 1.79 6.92 -11.41
C PHE A 192 1.25 5.54 -11.07
N GLY A 193 0.67 5.38 -9.87
CA GLY A 193 -0.12 4.20 -9.57
C GLY A 193 -1.54 4.33 -10.15
N VAL A 194 -2.05 3.29 -10.78
CA VAL A 194 -3.45 3.22 -11.17
C VAL A 194 -4.09 2.04 -10.47
N ILE A 195 -5.16 2.30 -9.69
CA ILE A 195 -5.89 1.30 -8.92
C ILE A 195 -7.38 1.45 -9.23
N LYS A 196 -7.97 0.42 -9.86
CA LYS A 196 -9.29 0.52 -10.50
C LYS A 196 -9.29 1.67 -11.51
N ASP A 197 -10.10 2.69 -11.27
CA ASP A 197 -10.22 3.88 -12.12
C ASP A 197 -9.65 5.13 -11.41
N ASP A 198 -8.79 4.95 -10.43
CA ASP A 198 -8.17 6.03 -9.67
C ASP A 198 -6.68 6.14 -9.98
N LEU A 199 -6.19 7.36 -10.21
CA LEU A 199 -4.78 7.69 -10.35
C LEU A 199 -4.22 8.07 -8.98
N ILE A 200 -3.11 7.49 -8.60
CA ILE A 200 -2.41 7.78 -7.35
C ILE A 200 -1.04 8.39 -7.68
N ILE A 201 -0.90 9.67 -7.42
CA ILE A 201 0.34 10.42 -7.58
C ILE A 201 1.06 10.44 -6.24
N ARG A 202 2.33 10.00 -6.21
CA ARG A 202 3.13 9.96 -4.99
C ARG A 202 4.44 10.73 -5.19
N GLY A 203 4.86 11.45 -4.16
CA GLY A 203 6.16 12.10 -4.13
C GLY A 203 6.11 13.62 -4.26
N LYS A 204 7.15 14.22 -4.85
CA LYS A 204 7.26 15.66 -5.00
C LYS A 204 6.26 16.16 -6.07
N TYR A 205 5.57 17.24 -5.75
CA TYR A 205 4.74 17.92 -6.74
C TYR A 205 5.59 18.48 -7.89
N ASP A 206 5.06 18.37 -9.10
CA ASP A 206 5.60 19.04 -10.28
C ASP A 206 4.46 19.70 -11.05
N LYS A 207 4.61 21.00 -11.32
CA LYS A 207 3.56 21.81 -11.98
C LYS A 207 3.25 21.37 -13.42
N CYS A 208 4.20 20.72 -14.11
CA CYS A 208 3.94 20.22 -15.47
C CYS A 208 2.85 19.13 -15.52
N ILE A 209 2.61 18.45 -14.39
CA ILE A 209 1.57 17.43 -14.32
C ILE A 209 0.17 18.06 -14.44
N ASN A 210 -0.06 19.27 -13.88
CA ASN A 210 -1.37 19.89 -13.80
C ASN A 210 -2.11 20.00 -15.14
N SER A 211 -1.40 20.51 -16.16
CA SER A 211 -1.97 20.73 -17.49
C SER A 211 -2.35 19.42 -18.20
N HIS A 212 -1.75 18.31 -17.80
CA HIS A 212 -1.92 17.01 -18.46
C HIS A 212 -2.87 16.05 -17.73
N LEU A 213 -3.20 16.32 -16.44
CA LEU A 213 -4.07 15.42 -15.66
C LEU A 213 -5.48 15.27 -16.26
N ALA A 214 -6.08 16.35 -16.77
CA ALA A 214 -7.40 16.27 -17.37
C ALA A 214 -7.40 15.44 -18.65
N TYR A 215 -6.37 15.57 -19.47
CA TYR A 215 -6.16 14.74 -20.66
C TYR A 215 -5.96 13.27 -20.31
N LEU A 216 -5.05 12.98 -19.35
CA LEU A 216 -4.84 11.61 -18.85
C LEU A 216 -6.13 11.00 -18.30
N SER A 217 -6.85 11.74 -17.47
CA SER A 217 -8.11 11.29 -16.88
C SER A 217 -9.13 10.90 -17.94
N LYS A 218 -9.30 11.73 -18.97
CA LYS A 218 -10.22 11.48 -20.08
C LYS A 218 -9.77 10.28 -20.91
N THR A 219 -8.50 10.25 -21.30
CA THR A 219 -7.94 9.21 -22.18
C THR A 219 -7.95 7.83 -21.52
N LEU A 220 -7.63 7.75 -20.23
CA LEU A 220 -7.56 6.51 -19.47
C LEU A 220 -8.86 6.19 -18.72
N LYS A 221 -9.91 7.02 -18.88
CA LYS A 221 -11.22 6.89 -18.22
C LYS A 221 -11.08 6.79 -16.69
N LEU A 222 -10.24 7.66 -16.11
CA LEU A 222 -10.05 7.73 -14.67
C LEU A 222 -11.20 8.50 -14.01
N LYS A 223 -11.60 8.06 -12.79
CA LYS A 223 -12.68 8.68 -12.03
C LYS A 223 -12.19 9.69 -11.02
N ASN A 224 -11.11 9.33 -10.30
CA ASN A 224 -10.53 10.17 -9.28
C ASN A 224 -9.01 10.28 -9.45
N ILE A 225 -8.46 11.37 -8.96
CA ILE A 225 -7.03 11.58 -8.86
C ILE A 225 -6.72 11.88 -7.41
N TYR A 226 -5.73 11.18 -6.86
CA TYR A 226 -5.26 11.36 -5.51
C TYR A 226 -3.78 11.74 -5.54
N TYR A 227 -3.40 12.63 -4.62
CA TYR A 227 -2.03 13.05 -4.43
C TYR A 227 -1.57 12.77 -3.00
N ILE A 228 -0.41 12.17 -2.86
CA ILE A 228 0.27 11.91 -1.59
C ILE A 228 1.63 12.59 -1.63
N GLY A 229 1.77 13.70 -0.92
CA GLY A 229 2.96 14.53 -0.92
C GLY A 229 2.97 15.53 0.23
N ASN A 230 3.93 16.45 0.22
CA ASN A 230 4.08 17.41 1.32
C ASN A 230 2.95 18.45 1.31
N GLU A 231 2.77 19.13 0.19
CA GLU A 231 1.77 20.17 0.00
C GLU A 231 1.03 19.98 -1.32
N CYS A 232 -0.26 20.26 -1.33
CA CYS A 232 -1.03 20.29 -2.56
C CYS A 232 -0.85 21.64 -3.24
N GLN A 233 -0.22 21.63 -4.40
CA GLN A 233 -0.04 22.79 -5.27
C GLN A 233 -0.86 22.69 -6.57
N PHE A 234 -1.79 21.72 -6.63
CA PHE A 234 -2.81 21.67 -7.67
C PHE A 234 -3.83 22.81 -7.45
N SER A 235 -4.48 23.28 -8.52
CA SER A 235 -5.40 24.41 -8.44
C SER A 235 -6.51 24.24 -7.41
N GLU A 236 -7.01 23.02 -7.27
CA GLU A 236 -8.05 22.66 -6.31
C GLU A 236 -7.80 21.28 -5.73
N CYS A 237 -7.76 21.16 -4.38
CA CYS A 237 -7.58 19.92 -3.65
C CYS A 237 -8.51 19.85 -2.44
N GLU A 238 -9.01 18.66 -2.20
CA GLU A 238 -9.70 18.30 -0.98
C GLU A 238 -8.75 17.48 -0.09
N PHE A 239 -8.45 17.98 1.10
CA PHE A 239 -7.64 17.25 2.09
C PHE A 239 -8.44 16.06 2.62
N ILE A 240 -7.83 14.88 2.63
CA ILE A 240 -8.45 13.65 3.14
C ILE A 240 -7.86 13.29 4.49
N ASP A 241 -6.52 13.20 4.58
CA ASP A 241 -5.83 12.77 5.80
C ASP A 241 -4.32 13.07 5.70
N GLN A 242 -3.61 12.80 6.77
CA GLN A 242 -2.16 12.68 6.79
C GLN A 242 -1.74 11.20 6.83
N ILE A 243 -0.58 10.89 6.23
CA ILE A 243 0.05 9.57 6.27
C ILE A 243 1.40 9.73 6.95
N ASP A 244 1.51 9.20 8.15
CA ASP A 244 2.75 9.18 8.91
C ASP A 244 3.60 7.97 8.51
N ARG A 245 4.86 8.22 8.11
CA ARG A 245 5.90 7.20 8.02
C ARG A 245 6.45 6.95 9.41
N MET A 246 6.38 5.71 9.87
CA MET A 246 6.94 5.32 11.17
C MET A 246 8.03 4.24 11.00
N ARG A 247 8.99 4.23 11.92
CA ARG A 247 10.11 3.27 11.94
C ARG A 247 10.29 2.67 13.32
N LEU A 248 10.53 1.37 13.36
CA LEU A 248 11.05 0.63 14.48
C LEU A 248 12.48 0.18 14.16
N ASN A 249 13.45 0.57 14.97
CA ASN A 249 14.80 0.03 14.91
C ASN A 249 14.86 -1.32 15.60
N ILE A 250 15.38 -2.35 14.88
CA ILE A 250 15.43 -3.74 15.36
C ILE A 250 16.87 -4.27 15.39
N LYS A 251 17.84 -3.39 15.65
CA LYS A 251 19.25 -3.79 15.73
C LYS A 251 19.45 -4.90 16.77
N LEU A 252 20.41 -5.77 16.51
CA LEU A 252 20.93 -6.76 17.47
C LEU A 252 21.59 -6.05 18.65
#